data_cb6d2a9e917c0197bfc9c0da9c17935c
#
_entry.id   cb6d2a9e917c0197bfc9c0da9c17935c
#
_cell.length_a   1.000
_cell.length_b   1.000
_cell.length_c   1.000
_cell.angle_alpha   90.00
_cell.angle_beta   90.00
_cell.angle_gamma   90.00
#
_symmetry.space_group_name_H-M   'P 1'
#
loop_
_entity.id
_entity.type
_entity.pdbx_description
1 polymer ?
#
loop_
_entity_poly.entity_id
_entity_poly.type
_entity_poly.pdbx_seq_one_letter_code
_entity_poly.pdbx_strand_id
1 'polypeptide(L)'
;LAERFREVLPAPHLAFLRSRPVMIRAGRHVLTHAGAAAETPLVRQTRADLIWPRHAAIPDLVPPVDLGGRIVVHGHVPVAIPRAEGWRINVDNEAEAPRFLTVEGPPA
;
A
#
# COMPACT_ATOMS: atom_id res chain seq x y z
N LEU A 1 24.73 -9.21 2.94
CA LEU A 1 23.70 -9.68 2.00
C LEU A 1 23.28 -8.56 1.02
N ALA A 2 22.98 -7.36 1.50
CA ALA A 2 22.54 -6.24 0.65
C ALA A 2 23.62 -5.78 -0.34
N GLU A 3 24.90 -5.77 0.04
CA GLU A 3 26.00 -5.43 -0.87
C GLU A 3 26.13 -6.45 -2.00
N ARG A 4 26.19 -7.74 -1.67
CA ARG A 4 26.26 -8.80 -2.69
C ARG A 4 25.05 -8.77 -3.64
N PHE A 5 23.88 -8.44 -3.14
CA PHE A 5 22.69 -8.30 -3.98
C PHE A 5 22.82 -7.12 -4.97
N ARG A 6 23.37 -5.99 -4.51
CA ARG A 6 23.61 -4.83 -5.39
C ARG A 6 24.66 -5.11 -6.48
N GLU A 7 25.68 -5.91 -6.16
CA GLU A 7 26.73 -6.29 -7.12
C GLU A 7 26.20 -7.16 -8.26
N VAL A 8 25.22 -8.04 -7.97
CA VAL A 8 24.67 -8.96 -8.97
C VAL A 8 23.44 -8.42 -9.68
N LEU A 9 22.80 -7.39 -9.14
CA LEU A 9 21.60 -6.82 -9.74
C LEU A 9 21.96 -5.96 -10.95
N PRO A 10 21.45 -6.27 -12.16
CA PRO A 10 21.71 -5.46 -13.34
C PRO A 10 21.33 -3.99 -13.12
N ALA A 11 22.17 -3.07 -13.57
CA ALA A 11 21.94 -1.64 -13.41
C ALA A 11 20.55 -1.14 -13.89
N PRO A 12 19.99 -1.62 -15.02
CA PRO A 12 18.64 -1.27 -15.43
C PRO A 12 17.56 -1.69 -14.43
N HIS A 13 17.72 -2.85 -13.78
CA HIS A 13 16.76 -3.32 -12.76
C HIS A 13 16.81 -2.43 -11.52
N LEU A 14 18.00 -2.06 -11.08
CA LEU A 14 18.18 -1.17 -9.95
C LEU A 14 17.59 0.22 -10.24
N ALA A 15 17.81 0.75 -11.44
CA ALA A 15 17.23 2.01 -11.89
C ALA A 15 15.71 1.95 -11.92
N PHE A 16 15.14 0.86 -12.44
CA PHE A 16 13.70 0.63 -12.43
C PHE A 16 13.13 0.67 -11.02
N LEU A 17 13.69 -0.11 -10.09
CA LEU A 17 13.21 -0.16 -8.70
C LEU A 17 13.29 1.22 -8.01
N ARG A 18 14.40 1.94 -8.22
CA ARG A 18 14.58 3.29 -7.64
C ARG A 18 13.62 4.33 -8.19
N SER A 19 13.18 4.16 -9.42
CA SER A 19 12.25 5.09 -10.08
C SER A 19 10.79 4.85 -9.73
N ARG A 20 10.46 3.80 -8.96
CA ARG A 20 9.07 3.51 -8.61
C ARG A 20 8.53 4.49 -7.57
N PRO A 21 7.34 5.04 -7.79
CA PRO A 21 6.68 5.84 -6.79
C PRO A 21 6.28 4.97 -5.60
N VAL A 22 6.26 5.53 -4.42
CA VAL A 22 5.78 4.85 -3.19
C VAL A 22 4.28 5.02 -2.97
N MET A 23 3.66 5.94 -3.71
CA MET A 23 2.24 6.21 -3.69
C MET A 23 1.77 6.59 -5.09
N ILE A 24 0.64 6.05 -5.51
CA ILE A 24 0.01 6.36 -6.80
C ILE A 24 -1.42 6.82 -6.53
N ARG A 25 -1.84 7.89 -7.18
CA ARG A 25 -3.23 8.34 -7.17
C ARG A 25 -3.93 7.93 -8.45
N ALA A 26 -5.07 7.27 -8.33
CA ALA A 26 -5.92 6.83 -9.42
C ALA A 26 -7.38 7.22 -9.10
N GLY A 27 -7.81 8.35 -9.57
CA GLY A 27 -9.11 8.91 -9.20
C GLY A 27 -9.21 9.14 -7.68
N ARG A 28 -10.19 8.53 -7.05
CA ARG A 28 -10.35 8.58 -5.58
C ARG A 28 -9.50 7.54 -4.84
N HIS A 29 -8.83 6.64 -5.54
CA HIS A 29 -7.98 5.62 -4.91
C HIS A 29 -6.55 6.12 -4.76
N VAL A 30 -5.95 5.76 -3.64
CA VAL A 30 -4.55 6.00 -3.33
C VAL A 30 -3.90 4.65 -3.10
N LEU A 31 -3.02 4.23 -4.00
CA LEU A 31 -2.36 2.95 -3.93
C LEU A 31 -1.02 3.11 -3.21
N THR A 32 -0.80 2.27 -2.21
CA THR A 32 0.44 2.21 -1.43
C THR A 32 0.85 0.76 -1.22
N HIS A 33 2.08 0.52 -0.77
CA HIS A 33 2.50 -0.85 -0.46
C HIS A 33 1.80 -1.38 0.80
N ALA A 34 1.89 -0.65 1.90
CA ALA A 34 1.51 -1.17 3.22
C ALA A 34 0.48 -0.32 3.97
N GLY A 35 -0.16 0.60 3.30
CA GLY A 35 -1.14 1.50 3.89
C GLY A 35 -0.64 2.92 4.05
N ALA A 36 -1.14 3.62 5.06
CA ALA A 36 -0.76 4.98 5.39
C ALA A 36 -0.80 5.18 6.90
N ALA A 37 0.10 6.01 7.44
CA ALA A 37 0.13 6.33 8.85
C ALA A 37 -1.12 7.12 9.26
N ALA A 38 -1.73 6.72 10.37
CA ALA A 38 -2.86 7.40 10.97
C ALA A 38 -2.50 8.85 11.35
N GLU A 39 -3.50 9.69 11.36
CA GLU A 39 -3.39 11.10 11.80
C GLU A 39 -2.35 11.95 11.03
N THR A 40 -1.68 11.38 10.05
CA THR A 40 -0.71 12.07 9.21
C THR A 40 -1.33 12.38 7.85
N PRO A 41 -1.30 13.64 7.39
CA PRO A 41 -1.78 13.99 6.06
C PRO A 41 -1.11 13.18 4.96
N LEU A 42 -1.86 12.78 3.93
CA LEU A 42 -1.30 12.02 2.80
C LEU A 42 -0.09 12.69 2.16
N VAL A 43 -0.09 14.03 2.09
CA VAL A 43 1.01 14.81 1.53
C VAL A 43 2.26 14.85 2.41
N ARG A 44 2.15 14.45 3.66
CA ARG A 44 3.23 14.38 4.64
C ARG A 44 3.68 12.97 4.98
N GLN A 45 3.05 11.96 4.40
CA GLN A 45 3.46 10.57 4.57
C GLN A 45 4.89 10.38 4.09
N THR A 46 5.72 9.81 4.93
CA THR A 46 7.09 9.44 4.54
C THR A 46 7.10 8.12 3.76
N ARG A 47 8.22 7.85 3.09
CA ARG A 47 8.44 6.54 2.46
C ARG A 47 8.27 5.39 3.46
N ALA A 48 8.76 5.55 4.68
CA ALA A 48 8.64 4.55 5.72
C ALA A 48 7.19 4.29 6.11
N ASP A 49 6.36 5.33 6.20
CA ASP A 49 4.95 5.20 6.53
C ASP A 49 4.16 4.38 5.51
N LEU A 50 4.54 4.48 4.24
CA LEU A 50 3.83 3.84 3.13
C LEU A 50 4.32 2.42 2.82
N ILE A 51 5.59 2.11 3.15
CA ILE A 51 6.21 0.82 2.83
C ILE A 51 6.28 -0.10 4.05
N TRP A 52 6.49 0.48 5.23
CA TRP A 52 6.69 -0.26 6.46
C TRP A 52 5.99 0.40 7.65
N PRO A 53 4.67 0.50 7.63
CA PRO A 53 3.95 1.16 8.71
C PRO A 53 4.12 0.37 10.01
N ARG A 54 4.54 1.05 11.03
CA ARG A 54 4.67 0.48 12.38
C ARG A 54 3.33 0.03 12.97
N HIS A 55 2.25 0.40 12.33
CA HIS A 55 0.87 0.22 12.80
C HIS A 55 0.04 -0.68 11.88
N ALA A 56 0.66 -1.43 10.98
CA ALA A 56 -0.05 -2.29 10.04
C ALA A 56 -0.95 -3.34 10.71
N ALA A 57 -0.65 -3.67 11.97
CA ALA A 57 -1.39 -4.66 12.75
C ALA A 57 -2.51 -4.06 13.63
N ILE A 58 -2.77 -2.75 13.60
CA ILE A 58 -3.78 -2.12 14.46
C ILE A 58 -5.15 -2.24 13.79
N PRO A 59 -6.11 -2.95 14.43
CA PRO A 59 -7.44 -3.18 13.87
C PRO A 59 -8.26 -1.90 13.70
N ASP A 60 -8.12 -0.96 14.62
CA ASP A 60 -8.88 0.29 14.66
C ASP A 60 -8.08 1.40 14.01
N LEU A 61 -8.23 1.52 12.71
CA LEU A 61 -7.41 2.40 11.91
C LEU A 61 -8.06 3.76 11.78
N VAL A 62 -7.43 4.69 12.43
CA VAL A 62 -7.72 6.11 12.22
C VAL A 62 -7.22 6.49 10.82
N PRO A 63 -8.08 7.08 9.97
CA PRO A 63 -7.67 7.49 8.63
C PRO A 63 -6.65 8.63 8.68
N PRO A 64 -5.86 8.81 7.61
CA PRO A 64 -5.10 10.04 7.41
C PRO A 64 -6.00 11.28 7.50
N VAL A 65 -5.47 12.35 8.07
CA VAL A 65 -6.26 13.57 8.38
C VAL A 65 -6.90 14.22 7.16
N ASP A 66 -6.24 14.18 6.01
CA ASP A 66 -6.67 14.84 4.78
C ASP A 66 -7.16 13.87 3.70
N LEU A 67 -7.73 12.76 4.10
CA LEU A 67 -8.13 11.71 3.16
C LEU A 67 -9.20 12.21 2.16
N GLY A 68 -10.13 13.07 2.59
CA GLY A 68 -11.05 13.78 1.71
C GLY A 68 -11.91 12.86 0.83
N GLY A 69 -12.45 11.78 1.39
CA GLY A 69 -13.25 10.78 0.67
C GLY A 69 -12.45 9.84 -0.24
N ARG A 70 -11.12 9.89 -0.19
CA ARG A 70 -10.26 8.94 -0.90
C ARG A 70 -10.23 7.60 -0.17
N ILE A 71 -9.87 6.56 -0.92
CA ILE A 71 -9.72 5.20 -0.41
C ILE A 71 -8.27 4.76 -0.60
N VAL A 72 -7.62 4.33 0.47
CA VAL A 72 -6.28 3.74 0.42
C VAL A 72 -6.38 2.26 0.07
N VAL A 73 -5.73 1.85 -1.01
CA VAL A 73 -5.61 0.43 -1.40
C VAL A 73 -4.20 -0.02 -1.11
N HIS A 74 -4.05 -1.09 -0.36
CA HIS A 74 -2.74 -1.56 0.09
C HIS A 74 -2.69 -3.08 0.30
N GLY A 75 -1.48 -3.62 0.46
CA GLY A 75 -1.20 -5.00 0.86
C GLY A 75 -0.33 -5.05 2.12
N HIS A 76 0.70 -5.88 2.12
CA HIS A 76 1.74 -6.07 3.13
C HIS A 76 1.28 -6.76 4.42
N VAL A 77 0.07 -6.53 4.87
CA VAL A 77 -0.49 -7.21 6.05
C VAL A 77 -1.46 -8.27 5.57
N PRO A 78 -1.10 -9.55 5.68
CA PRO A 78 -1.95 -10.63 5.19
C PRO A 78 -3.32 -10.63 5.86
N VAL A 79 -4.34 -10.83 5.07
CA VAL A 79 -5.72 -11.04 5.51
C VAL A 79 -6.30 -12.27 4.81
N ALA A 80 -7.08 -13.06 5.54
CA ALA A 80 -7.66 -14.29 4.97
C ALA A 80 -8.59 -14.00 3.78
N ILE A 81 -9.24 -12.86 3.79
CA ILE A 81 -10.12 -12.38 2.71
C ILE A 81 -9.87 -10.89 2.55
N PRO A 82 -9.76 -10.38 1.31
CA PRO A 82 -9.64 -8.94 1.07
C PRO A 82 -10.72 -8.16 1.80
N ARG A 83 -10.33 -7.09 2.48
CA ARG A 83 -11.23 -6.33 3.35
C ARG A 83 -11.33 -4.89 2.88
N ALA A 84 -12.56 -4.44 2.69
CA ALA A 84 -12.88 -3.05 2.50
C ALA A 84 -13.43 -2.48 3.81
N GLU A 85 -12.74 -1.52 4.38
CA GLU A 85 -13.08 -0.93 5.67
C GLU A 85 -13.12 0.60 5.54
N GLY A 86 -14.30 1.14 5.26
CA GLY A 86 -14.50 2.58 5.18
C GLY A 86 -13.52 3.28 4.24
N TRP A 87 -12.39 3.71 4.74
CA TRP A 87 -11.41 4.50 4.01
C TRP A 87 -10.27 3.68 3.38
N ARG A 88 -10.24 2.35 3.57
CA ARG A 88 -9.16 1.49 3.04
C ARG A 88 -9.67 0.18 2.47
N ILE A 89 -8.88 -0.39 1.57
CA ILE A 89 -9.04 -1.74 1.05
C ILE A 89 -7.70 -2.45 1.22
N ASN A 90 -7.69 -3.53 2.00
CA ASN A 90 -6.53 -4.43 2.07
C ASN A 90 -6.73 -5.58 1.10
N VAL A 91 -5.80 -5.73 0.17
CA VAL A 91 -5.84 -6.73 -0.91
C VAL A 91 -4.85 -7.88 -0.72
N ASP A 92 -4.11 -7.90 0.38
CA ASP A 92 -3.13 -8.95 0.64
C ASP A 92 -3.82 -10.19 1.22
N ASN A 93 -4.02 -11.18 0.40
CA ASN A 93 -4.68 -12.42 0.80
C ASN A 93 -3.71 -13.62 0.90
N GLU A 94 -2.45 -13.37 1.20
CA GLU A 94 -1.35 -14.34 1.24
C GLU A 94 -1.06 -14.99 -0.13
N ALA A 95 0.18 -14.89 -0.59
CA ALA A 95 0.60 -15.38 -1.91
C ALA A 95 0.41 -16.89 -2.10
N GLU A 96 0.29 -17.66 -1.02
CA GLU A 96 0.12 -19.10 -1.04
C GLU A 96 -1.31 -19.56 -1.39
N ALA A 97 -2.28 -18.67 -1.29
CA ALA A 97 -3.68 -18.95 -1.61
C ALA A 97 -4.25 -17.89 -2.55
N PRO A 98 -3.86 -17.88 -3.83
CA PRO A 98 -4.31 -16.84 -4.76
C PRO A 98 -5.83 -16.85 -4.86
N ARG A 99 -6.44 -15.82 -4.38
CA ARG A 99 -7.87 -15.55 -4.55
C ARG A 99 -8.01 -14.29 -5.40
N PHE A 100 -8.91 -14.34 -6.34
CA PHE A 100 -9.18 -13.17 -7.17
C PHE A 100 -9.95 -12.13 -6.36
N LEU A 101 -9.42 -10.93 -6.28
CA LEU A 101 -10.18 -9.78 -5.83
C LEU A 101 -10.94 -9.21 -7.03
N THR A 102 -12.23 -9.33 -7.02
CA THR A 102 -13.07 -8.57 -7.93
C THR A 102 -13.31 -7.21 -7.29
N VAL A 103 -12.64 -6.19 -7.77
CA VAL A 103 -12.96 -4.82 -7.41
C VAL A 103 -14.11 -4.39 -8.31
N GLU A 104 -15.32 -4.42 -7.78
CA GLU A 104 -16.42 -3.76 -8.45
C GLU A 104 -16.15 -2.26 -8.45
N GLY A 105 -15.99 -1.71 -9.64
CA GLY A 105 -15.94 -0.26 -9.81
C GLY A 105 -17.21 0.38 -9.26
N PRO A 106 -17.18 1.67 -8.92
CA PRO A 106 -18.41 2.37 -8.54
C PRO A 106 -19.44 2.21 -9.67
N PRO A 107 -20.72 2.05 -9.34
CA PRO A 107 -21.75 2.04 -10.34
C PRO A 107 -21.62 3.31 -11.21
N ALA A 108 -21.76 3.10 -12.48
CA ALA A 108 -21.64 4.17 -13.47
C ALA A 108 -22.66 5.29 -13.18
#